data_df5abd5bda4d6feca47b04193dfba32c
#
_entry.id   df5abd5bda4d6feca47b04193dfba32c
#
_cell.length_a   1.000
_cell.length_b   1.000
_cell.length_c   1.000
_cell.angle_alpha   90.00
_cell.angle_beta   90.00
_cell.angle_gamma   90.00
#
_symmetry.space_group_name_H-M   'P 1'
#
loop_
_entity.id
_entity.type
_entity.pdbx_description
1 polymer ?
#
loop_
_entity_poly.entity_id
_entity_poly.type
_entity_poly.pdbx_seq_one_letter_code
_entity_poly.pdbx_strand_id
1 'polypeptide(L)'
;MLNRLTINFFDTLAQAYHFKPTRFINMDTNKEIRLRLRFYKDVALNMDDLSDKFAAYAKTKPVDFAIKTRGNHIWLNIKGARKSYYSPDLHLELEARSENETHIRGLFGPDPTLWTLFMFLHFVIAGIFLIFCGIAYSNSVLNQSFSFDIGVLIAMVVCWFLLYFIAKEISNKGNDQMHELENLFTKLIES
;
A
#
# COMPACT_ATOMS: atom_id res chain seq x y z
N MET A 1 28.58 1.52 11.48
CA MET A 1 28.42 1.08 10.08
C MET A 1 27.10 0.34 9.84
N LEU A 2 26.56 -0.41 10.82
CA LEU A 2 25.27 -1.12 10.71
C LEU A 2 24.06 -0.18 10.52
N ASN A 3 24.09 1.02 11.10
CA ASN A 3 22.92 1.94 11.12
C ASN A 3 22.60 2.55 9.72
N ARG A 4 23.58 2.67 8.82
CA ARG A 4 23.34 3.15 7.44
C ARG A 4 22.76 2.08 6.51
N LEU A 5 23.09 0.81 6.74
CA LEU A 5 22.59 -0.30 5.92
C LEU A 5 21.12 -0.61 6.25
N THR A 6 20.73 -0.52 7.53
CA THR A 6 19.34 -0.70 7.95
C THR A 6 18.44 0.44 7.46
N ILE A 7 18.92 1.69 7.54
CA ILE A 7 18.15 2.84 7.04
C ILE A 7 17.95 2.74 5.51
N ASN A 8 19.02 2.43 4.75
CA ASN A 8 18.91 2.25 3.30
C ASN A 8 18.02 1.07 2.92
N PHE A 9 17.96 0.02 3.75
CA PHE A 9 17.09 -1.13 3.54
C PHE A 9 15.61 -0.78 3.70
N PHE A 10 15.27 -0.05 4.76
CA PHE A 10 13.91 0.43 4.97
C PHE A 10 13.50 1.47 3.91
N ASP A 11 14.43 2.32 3.47
CA ASP A 11 14.19 3.26 2.37
C ASP A 11 14.00 2.52 1.03
N THR A 12 14.73 1.44 0.79
CA THR A 12 14.58 0.64 -0.45
C THR A 12 13.26 -0.13 -0.44
N LEU A 13 12.84 -0.67 0.70
CA LEU A 13 11.51 -1.27 0.86
C LEU A 13 10.41 -0.23 0.71
N ALA A 14 10.58 0.95 1.31
CA ALA A 14 9.63 2.06 1.16
C ALA A 14 9.56 2.53 -0.30
N GLN A 15 10.68 2.52 -1.05
CA GLN A 15 10.70 2.86 -2.47
C GLN A 15 10.11 1.75 -3.36
N ALA A 16 10.23 0.47 -2.99
CA ALA A 16 9.57 -0.63 -3.70
C ALA A 16 8.05 -0.56 -3.61
N TYR A 17 7.55 0.05 -2.51
CA TYR A 17 6.13 0.37 -2.32
C TYR A 17 5.79 1.80 -2.78
N HIS A 18 6.74 2.52 -3.39
CA HIS A 18 6.50 3.86 -3.92
C HIS A 18 5.71 3.75 -5.22
N PHE A 19 4.41 3.90 -5.11
CA PHE A 19 3.49 4.17 -6.21
C PHE A 19 4.01 5.37 -7.01
N LYS A 20 4.41 5.16 -8.28
CA LYS A 20 4.67 6.27 -9.19
C LYS A 20 3.35 6.92 -9.55
N PRO A 21 3.04 8.13 -9.12
CA PRO A 21 1.83 8.83 -9.55
C PRO A 21 1.98 9.26 -11.00
N THR A 22 1.24 8.64 -11.90
CA THR A 22 1.08 9.15 -13.24
C THR A 22 -0.07 10.16 -13.24
N ARG A 23 0.28 11.43 -13.29
CA ARG A 23 -0.54 12.59 -13.65
C ARG A 23 -1.87 12.73 -12.89
N PHE A 24 -1.80 13.15 -11.63
CA PHE A 24 -2.95 13.67 -10.90
C PHE A 24 -3.13 15.16 -11.20
N ILE A 25 -4.36 15.57 -11.47
CA ILE A 25 -4.79 16.95 -11.63
C ILE A 25 -4.49 17.69 -10.32
N ASN A 26 -3.57 18.66 -10.38
CA ASN A 26 -3.18 19.58 -9.28
C ASN A 26 -3.07 18.94 -7.88
N MET A 27 -2.07 18.09 -7.71
CA MET A 27 -1.60 17.73 -6.37
C MET A 27 -0.50 18.70 -5.97
N ASP A 28 -0.79 19.46 -4.95
CA ASP A 28 0.21 20.27 -4.24
C ASP A 28 1.25 19.31 -3.64
N THR A 29 2.39 19.21 -4.30
CA THR A 29 3.47 18.29 -3.95
C THR A 29 4.21 18.84 -2.74
N ASN A 30 3.61 18.77 -1.57
CA ASN A 30 4.33 18.96 -0.34
C ASN A 30 5.22 17.74 -0.10
N LYS A 31 6.52 17.98 -0.18
CA LYS A 31 7.64 17.03 -0.28
C LYS A 31 7.96 16.36 1.05
N GLU A 32 6.96 15.77 1.71
CA GLU A 32 7.17 14.89 2.85
C GLU A 32 7.00 13.44 2.39
N ILE A 33 7.90 12.57 2.85
CA ILE A 33 7.89 11.11 2.66
C ILE A 33 6.57 10.56 3.17
N ARG A 34 5.55 10.50 2.31
CA ARG A 34 4.23 10.01 2.65
C ARG A 34 4.07 8.59 2.14
N LEU A 35 4.06 7.65 3.06
CA LEU A 35 3.76 6.23 2.83
C LEU A 35 2.33 5.99 2.30
N ARG A 36 1.50 7.04 2.17
CA ARG A 36 0.11 6.96 1.71
C ARG A 36 -0.18 8.11 0.76
N LEU A 37 -0.78 7.80 -0.37
CA LEU A 37 -1.20 8.79 -1.35
C LEU A 37 -2.43 9.54 -0.82
N ARG A 38 -2.27 10.85 -0.55
CA ARG A 38 -3.35 11.74 -0.13
C ARG A 38 -3.66 12.72 -1.24
N PHE A 39 -4.93 13.03 -1.40
CA PHE A 39 -5.38 14.11 -2.25
C PHE A 39 -6.44 14.94 -1.54
N TYR A 40 -6.61 16.16 -2.01
CA TYR A 40 -7.60 17.09 -1.50
C TYR A 40 -8.40 17.62 -2.69
N LYS A 41 -9.72 17.70 -2.54
CA LYS A 41 -10.61 18.24 -3.57
C LYS A 41 -11.73 19.05 -2.91
N ASP A 42 -11.94 20.27 -3.38
CA ASP A 42 -13.07 21.09 -2.99
C ASP A 42 -14.21 20.88 -4.01
N VAL A 43 -15.42 20.69 -3.54
CA VAL A 43 -16.59 20.42 -4.36
C VAL A 43 -17.70 21.37 -3.95
N ALA A 44 -18.32 22.03 -4.94
CA ALA A 44 -19.44 22.95 -4.73
C ALA A 44 -20.76 22.19 -4.50
N LEU A 45 -20.79 21.37 -3.45
CA LEU A 45 -21.94 20.60 -2.98
C LEU A 45 -21.95 20.60 -1.46
N ASN A 46 -23.15 20.55 -0.88
CA ASN A 46 -23.32 20.33 0.56
C ASN A 46 -22.82 18.93 0.95
N MET A 47 -22.27 18.80 2.15
CA MET A 47 -21.73 17.55 2.67
C MET A 47 -22.77 16.44 2.74
N ASP A 48 -23.99 16.77 3.14
CA ASP A 48 -25.09 15.79 3.25
C ASP A 48 -25.52 15.29 1.87
N ASP A 49 -25.67 16.19 0.89
CA ASP A 49 -25.99 15.83 -0.51
C ASP A 49 -24.91 14.94 -1.11
N LEU A 50 -23.65 15.24 -0.84
CA LEU A 50 -22.53 14.44 -1.29
C LEU A 50 -22.53 13.06 -0.65
N SER A 51 -22.74 12.97 0.65
CA SER A 51 -22.85 11.70 1.38
C SER A 51 -24.02 10.87 0.85
N ASP A 52 -25.18 11.50 0.58
CA ASP A 52 -26.36 10.85 0.04
C ASP A 52 -26.13 10.32 -1.39
N LYS A 53 -25.39 11.03 -2.24
CA LYS A 53 -24.98 10.51 -3.56
C LYS A 53 -24.20 9.21 -3.44
N PHE A 54 -23.21 9.14 -2.57
CA PHE A 54 -22.44 7.91 -2.33
C PHE A 54 -23.31 6.80 -1.74
N ALA A 55 -24.19 7.13 -0.80
CA ALA A 55 -25.12 6.18 -0.21
C ALA A 55 -26.15 5.66 -1.22
N ALA A 56 -26.65 6.50 -2.12
CA ALA A 56 -27.55 6.12 -3.19
C ALA A 56 -26.87 5.16 -4.17
N TYR A 57 -25.62 5.46 -4.57
CA TYR A 57 -24.86 4.56 -5.43
C TYR A 57 -24.55 3.22 -4.73
N ALA A 58 -24.27 3.23 -3.43
CA ALA A 58 -24.08 1.99 -2.66
C ALA A 58 -25.34 1.10 -2.67
N LYS A 59 -26.54 1.70 -2.65
CA LYS A 59 -27.83 0.98 -2.72
C LYS A 59 -28.06 0.29 -4.06
N THR A 60 -27.43 0.75 -5.15
CA THR A 60 -27.49 0.06 -6.46
C THR A 60 -26.76 -1.28 -6.48
N LYS A 61 -26.05 -1.62 -5.37
CA LYS A 61 -25.27 -2.85 -5.21
C LYS A 61 -24.32 -3.09 -6.38
N PRO A 62 -23.40 -2.18 -6.65
CA PRO A 62 -22.44 -2.37 -7.73
C PRO A 62 -21.66 -3.68 -7.53
N VAL A 63 -21.42 -4.41 -8.63
CA VAL A 63 -20.81 -5.75 -8.58
C VAL A 63 -19.35 -5.66 -8.15
N ASP A 64 -18.63 -4.64 -8.65
CA ASP A 64 -17.17 -4.53 -8.51
C ASP A 64 -16.72 -3.66 -7.35
N PHE A 65 -17.62 -2.85 -6.78
CA PHE A 65 -17.29 -1.89 -5.75
C PHE A 65 -18.14 -2.05 -4.50
N ALA A 66 -17.53 -1.83 -3.34
CA ALA A 66 -18.22 -1.70 -2.07
C ALA A 66 -18.02 -0.28 -1.54
N ILE A 67 -19.12 0.39 -1.25
CA ILE A 67 -19.11 1.71 -0.64
C ILE A 67 -19.76 1.60 0.73
N LYS A 68 -19.08 2.14 1.74
CA LYS A 68 -19.59 2.28 3.11
C LYS A 68 -19.51 3.74 3.51
N THR A 69 -20.62 4.26 4.02
CA THR A 69 -20.70 5.61 4.56
C THR A 69 -20.95 5.53 6.06
N ARG A 70 -20.22 6.34 6.84
CA ARG A 70 -20.43 6.46 8.29
C ARG A 70 -20.09 7.87 8.74
N GLY A 71 -21.11 8.67 9.01
CA GLY A 71 -20.93 10.08 9.29
C GLY A 71 -20.27 10.79 8.11
N ASN A 72 -19.22 11.52 8.37
CA ASN A 72 -18.44 12.23 7.36
C ASN A 72 -17.33 11.38 6.66
N HIS A 73 -17.31 10.09 6.91
CA HIS A 73 -16.32 9.17 6.32
C HIS A 73 -16.97 8.25 5.31
N ILE A 74 -16.31 8.08 4.16
CA ILE A 74 -16.72 7.18 3.08
C ILE A 74 -15.53 6.27 2.73
N TRP A 75 -15.79 4.98 2.61
CA TRP A 75 -14.83 3.97 2.18
C TRP A 75 -15.27 3.37 0.86
N LEU A 76 -14.40 3.47 -0.14
CA LEU A 76 -14.58 2.84 -1.44
C LEU A 76 -13.57 1.71 -1.56
N ASN A 77 -14.06 0.51 -1.78
CA ASN A 77 -13.25 -0.70 -1.85
C ASN A 77 -13.63 -1.50 -3.08
N ILE A 78 -12.68 -2.23 -3.62
CA ILE A 78 -12.96 -3.22 -4.66
C ILE A 78 -13.63 -4.43 -4.03
N LYS A 79 -14.62 -5.00 -4.74
CA LYS A 79 -15.44 -6.11 -4.27
C LYS A 79 -15.52 -7.23 -5.30
N GLY A 80 -16.03 -8.39 -4.89
CA GLY A 80 -16.32 -9.53 -5.76
C GLY A 80 -15.06 -10.28 -6.18
N ALA A 81 -15.09 -10.88 -7.37
CA ALA A 81 -13.99 -11.68 -7.91
C ALA A 81 -12.71 -10.86 -8.20
N ARG A 82 -12.84 -9.54 -8.27
CA ARG A 82 -11.72 -8.62 -8.53
C ARG A 82 -10.99 -8.20 -7.27
N LYS A 83 -11.57 -8.44 -6.08
CA LYS A 83 -10.91 -8.16 -4.81
C LYS A 83 -9.74 -9.11 -4.61
N SER A 84 -8.56 -8.57 -4.47
CA SER A 84 -7.32 -9.30 -4.17
C SER A 84 -6.71 -8.77 -2.87
N TYR A 85 -5.72 -9.47 -2.35
CA TYR A 85 -4.97 -9.03 -1.17
C TYR A 85 -4.24 -7.70 -1.36
N TYR A 86 -3.98 -7.31 -2.61
CA TYR A 86 -3.33 -6.04 -2.98
C TYR A 86 -4.32 -4.93 -3.36
N SER A 87 -5.63 -5.20 -3.27
CA SER A 87 -6.65 -4.19 -3.59
C SER A 87 -6.52 -3.00 -2.66
N PRO A 88 -6.37 -1.77 -3.19
CA PRO A 88 -6.31 -0.57 -2.38
C PRO A 88 -7.70 -0.23 -1.84
N ASP A 89 -7.70 0.40 -0.67
CA ASP A 89 -8.87 1.03 -0.10
C ASP A 89 -8.76 2.55 -0.31
N LEU A 90 -9.85 3.20 -0.72
CA LEU A 90 -9.96 4.65 -0.75
C LEU A 90 -10.84 5.11 0.41
N HIS A 91 -10.26 5.83 1.33
CA HIS A 91 -10.93 6.47 2.44
C HIS A 91 -11.09 7.97 2.14
N LEU A 92 -12.32 8.44 2.15
CA LEU A 92 -12.67 9.84 2.00
C LEU A 92 -13.17 10.37 3.34
N GLU A 93 -12.69 11.53 3.72
CA GLU A 93 -13.16 12.32 4.84
C GLU A 93 -13.76 13.61 4.29
N LEU A 94 -15.04 13.87 4.61
CA LEU A 94 -15.77 15.04 4.19
C LEU A 94 -15.71 16.09 5.29
N GLU A 95 -15.38 17.31 4.94
CA GLU A 95 -15.34 18.45 5.85
C GLU A 95 -16.13 19.60 5.24
N ALA A 96 -17.21 20.02 5.89
CA ALA A 96 -18.03 21.15 5.44
C ALA A 96 -17.22 22.46 5.58
N ARG A 97 -17.01 23.16 4.48
CA ARG A 97 -16.35 24.46 4.45
C ARG A 97 -17.35 25.61 4.52
N SER A 98 -18.48 25.42 3.85
CA SER A 98 -19.64 26.32 3.88
C SER A 98 -20.90 25.50 3.64
N GLU A 99 -22.08 26.14 3.63
CA GLU A 99 -23.35 25.47 3.36
C GLU A 99 -23.40 24.76 2.00
N ASN A 100 -22.64 25.22 1.01
CA ASN A 100 -22.63 24.71 -0.35
C ASN A 100 -21.23 24.28 -0.84
N GLU A 101 -20.27 24.11 0.05
CA GLU A 101 -18.90 23.71 -0.30
C GLU A 101 -18.39 22.67 0.68
N THR A 102 -17.94 21.54 0.15
CA THR A 102 -17.34 20.44 0.91
C THR A 102 -15.91 20.23 0.52
N HIS A 103 -15.01 20.20 1.51
CA HIS A 103 -13.63 19.80 1.36
C HIS A 103 -13.51 18.30 1.54
N ILE A 104 -12.95 17.61 0.55
CA ILE A 104 -12.77 16.17 0.56
C ILE A 104 -11.29 15.87 0.76
N ARG A 105 -10.98 15.09 1.78
CA ARG A 105 -9.65 14.50 2.00
C ARG A 105 -9.70 13.04 1.58
N GLY A 106 -9.05 12.70 0.49
CA GLY A 106 -8.90 11.32 0.02
C GLY A 106 -7.59 10.71 0.49
N LEU A 107 -7.64 9.48 0.96
CA LEU A 107 -6.49 8.69 1.38
C LEU A 107 -6.55 7.32 0.75
N PHE A 108 -5.65 7.05 -0.20
CA PHE A 108 -5.42 5.69 -0.67
C PHE A 108 -4.51 4.95 0.31
N GLY A 109 -4.90 3.76 0.70
CA GLY A 109 -4.12 2.89 1.55
C GLY A 109 -3.95 1.52 0.93
N PRO A 110 -2.72 0.95 0.88
CA PRO A 110 -2.56 -0.48 0.64
C PRO A 110 -3.13 -1.26 1.83
N ASP A 111 -3.52 -2.51 1.60
CA ASP A 111 -3.92 -3.39 2.70
C ASP A 111 -2.74 -3.53 3.69
N PRO A 112 -2.89 -3.07 4.94
CA PRO A 112 -1.83 -3.13 5.94
C PRO A 112 -1.41 -4.56 6.28
N THR A 113 -2.27 -5.55 6.01
CA THR A 113 -2.01 -6.97 6.24
C THR A 113 -0.86 -7.48 5.38
N LEU A 114 -0.85 -7.11 4.09
CA LEU A 114 0.22 -7.50 3.17
C LEU A 114 1.57 -6.90 3.60
N TRP A 115 1.57 -5.63 3.94
CA TRP A 115 2.79 -4.96 4.37
C TRP A 115 3.38 -5.63 5.60
N THR A 116 2.53 -5.94 6.60
CA THR A 116 2.95 -6.63 7.82
C THR A 116 3.48 -8.04 7.52
N LEU A 117 2.81 -8.78 6.62
CA LEU A 117 3.25 -10.11 6.19
C LEU A 117 4.64 -10.06 5.54
N PHE A 118 4.87 -9.13 4.61
CA PHE A 118 6.18 -8.99 3.97
C PHE A 118 7.27 -8.60 4.95
N MET A 119 6.99 -7.65 5.87
CA MET A 119 7.93 -7.32 6.94
C MET A 119 8.31 -8.55 7.77
N PHE A 120 7.31 -9.29 8.24
CA PHE A 120 7.54 -10.49 9.03
C PHE A 120 8.40 -11.52 8.28
N LEU A 121 8.10 -11.75 7.00
CA LEU A 121 8.83 -12.71 6.16
C LEU A 121 10.30 -12.30 5.96
N HIS A 122 10.57 -11.00 5.79
CA HIS A 122 11.94 -10.49 5.73
C HIS A 122 12.70 -10.71 7.04
N PHE A 123 12.05 -10.51 8.19
CA PHE A 123 12.67 -10.79 9.49
C PHE A 123 13.00 -12.28 9.66
N VAL A 124 12.12 -13.18 9.22
CA VAL A 124 12.38 -14.62 9.26
C VAL A 124 13.61 -14.99 8.41
N ILE A 125 13.67 -14.50 7.17
CA ILE A 125 14.83 -14.74 6.28
C ILE A 125 16.10 -14.18 6.90
N ALA A 126 16.07 -12.94 7.42
CA ALA A 126 17.22 -12.32 8.06
C ALA A 126 17.67 -13.10 9.31
N GLY A 127 16.74 -13.60 10.11
CA GLY A 127 17.04 -14.43 11.29
C GLY A 127 17.73 -15.73 10.92
N ILE A 128 17.22 -16.46 9.92
CA ILE A 128 17.82 -17.69 9.42
C ILE A 128 19.23 -17.39 8.86
N PHE A 129 19.36 -16.33 8.06
CA PHE A 129 20.64 -15.91 7.49
C PHE A 129 21.69 -15.66 8.59
N LEU A 130 21.34 -14.92 9.65
CA LEU A 130 22.26 -14.62 10.75
C LEU A 130 22.66 -15.89 11.53
N ILE A 131 21.73 -16.81 11.75
CA ILE A 131 22.01 -18.10 12.42
C ILE A 131 23.03 -18.89 11.58
N PHE A 132 22.79 -19.04 10.27
CA PHE A 132 23.70 -19.78 9.40
C PHE A 132 25.03 -19.08 9.20
N CYS A 133 25.10 -17.75 9.24
CA CYS A 133 26.39 -17.03 9.30
C CYS A 133 27.20 -17.43 10.54
N GLY A 134 26.55 -17.51 11.72
CA GLY A 134 27.20 -17.94 12.94
C GLY A 134 27.70 -19.39 12.89
N ILE A 135 26.87 -20.30 12.34
CA ILE A 135 27.22 -21.72 12.17
C ILE A 135 28.39 -21.86 11.18
N ALA A 136 28.33 -21.19 10.02
CA ALA A 136 29.38 -21.22 9.01
C ALA A 136 30.71 -20.69 9.57
N TYR A 137 30.69 -19.63 10.35
CA TYR A 137 31.85 -19.10 11.03
C TYR A 137 32.44 -20.11 12.04
N SER A 138 31.58 -20.72 12.87
CA SER A 138 31.99 -21.74 13.83
C SER A 138 32.63 -22.96 13.14
N ASN A 139 32.01 -23.48 12.10
CA ASN A 139 32.52 -24.63 11.32
C ASN A 139 33.87 -24.30 10.68
N SER A 140 34.01 -23.08 10.16
CA SER A 140 35.29 -22.60 9.57
C SER A 140 36.40 -22.57 10.62
N VAL A 141 36.16 -22.09 11.83
CA VAL A 141 37.15 -22.04 12.92
C VAL A 141 37.54 -23.47 13.38
N LEU A 142 36.56 -24.38 13.39
CA LEU A 142 36.77 -25.78 13.79
C LEU A 142 37.33 -26.67 12.68
N ASN A 143 37.72 -26.11 11.50
CA ASN A 143 38.15 -26.84 10.31
C ASN A 143 37.17 -27.94 9.85
N GLN A 144 35.86 -27.71 10.06
CA GLN A 144 34.80 -28.57 9.57
C GLN A 144 34.26 -28.07 8.22
N SER A 145 33.55 -28.96 7.52
CA SER A 145 32.95 -28.57 6.23
C SER A 145 31.76 -27.61 6.46
N PHE A 146 31.81 -26.47 5.81
CA PHE A 146 30.78 -25.42 5.85
C PHE A 146 30.03 -25.21 4.51
N SER A 147 30.24 -26.14 3.56
CA SER A 147 29.65 -26.04 2.22
C SER A 147 28.12 -26.01 2.25
N PHE A 148 27.50 -26.75 3.17
CA PHE A 148 26.05 -26.75 3.35
C PHE A 148 25.56 -25.38 3.85
N ASP A 149 26.29 -24.79 4.82
CA ASP A 149 25.92 -23.50 5.40
C ASP A 149 25.95 -22.39 4.36
N ILE A 150 26.97 -22.40 3.49
CA ILE A 150 27.07 -21.46 2.36
C ILE A 150 25.90 -21.67 1.39
N GLY A 151 25.51 -22.90 1.11
CA GLY A 151 24.35 -23.21 0.27
C GLY A 151 23.07 -22.57 0.82
N VAL A 152 22.85 -22.68 2.13
CA VAL A 152 21.69 -22.06 2.81
C VAL A 152 21.78 -20.53 2.74
N LEU A 153 22.95 -19.94 2.97
CA LEU A 153 23.13 -18.48 2.89
C LEU A 153 22.80 -17.95 1.48
N ILE A 154 23.26 -18.64 0.43
CA ILE A 154 22.92 -18.27 -0.95
C ILE A 154 21.42 -18.42 -1.20
N ALA A 155 20.81 -19.50 -0.72
CA ALA A 155 19.36 -19.70 -0.85
C ALA A 155 18.57 -18.58 -0.15
N MET A 156 18.99 -18.12 1.03
CA MET A 156 18.34 -17.00 1.73
C MET A 156 18.44 -15.69 0.94
N VAL A 157 19.57 -15.41 0.32
CA VAL A 157 19.74 -14.24 -0.56
C VAL A 157 18.80 -14.33 -1.76
N VAL A 158 18.71 -15.50 -2.41
CA VAL A 158 17.77 -15.72 -3.52
C VAL A 158 16.32 -15.51 -3.07
N CYS A 159 15.93 -16.11 -1.95
CA CYS A 159 14.58 -15.91 -1.37
C CYS A 159 14.28 -14.43 -1.11
N TRP A 160 15.26 -13.66 -0.65
CA TRP A 160 15.11 -12.22 -0.44
C TRP A 160 14.78 -11.48 -1.74
N PHE A 161 15.54 -11.76 -2.81
CA PHE A 161 15.25 -11.18 -4.13
C PHE A 161 13.89 -11.60 -4.67
N LEU A 162 13.50 -12.87 -4.48
CA LEU A 162 12.17 -13.35 -4.88
C LEU A 162 11.06 -12.60 -4.16
N LEU A 163 11.18 -12.38 -2.85
CA LEU A 163 10.21 -11.57 -2.10
C LEU A 163 10.13 -10.14 -2.63
N TYR A 164 11.27 -9.54 -2.97
CA TYR A 164 11.30 -8.20 -3.54
C TYR A 164 10.55 -8.14 -4.89
N PHE A 165 10.78 -9.10 -5.79
CA PHE A 165 10.09 -9.16 -7.07
C PHE A 165 8.58 -9.38 -6.92
N ILE A 166 8.17 -10.27 -6.00
CA ILE A 166 6.76 -10.51 -5.69
C ILE A 166 6.10 -9.23 -5.15
N ALA A 167 6.74 -8.55 -4.21
CA ALA A 167 6.24 -7.30 -3.65
C ALA A 167 6.08 -6.21 -4.71
N LYS A 168 7.04 -6.09 -5.63
CA LYS A 168 7.01 -5.14 -6.75
C LYS A 168 5.86 -5.44 -7.72
N GLU A 169 5.64 -6.71 -8.06
CA GLU A 169 4.56 -7.12 -8.95
C GLU A 169 3.19 -6.85 -8.34
N ILE A 170 3.04 -7.14 -7.04
CA ILE A 170 1.82 -6.86 -6.27
C ILE A 170 1.54 -5.34 -6.24
N SER A 171 2.57 -4.53 -6.01
CA SER A 171 2.44 -3.07 -6.01
C SER A 171 1.98 -2.53 -7.37
N ASN A 172 2.50 -3.06 -8.47
CA ASN A 172 2.09 -2.65 -9.81
C ASN A 172 0.61 -2.94 -10.08
N LYS A 173 0.14 -4.13 -9.71
CA LYS A 173 -1.27 -4.52 -9.89
C LYS A 173 -2.23 -3.71 -9.01
N GLY A 174 -1.79 -3.29 -7.82
CA GLY A 174 -2.57 -2.40 -6.95
C GLY A 174 -2.78 -1.00 -7.56
N ASN A 175 -1.84 -0.54 -8.39
CA ASN A 175 -1.90 0.77 -9.04
C ASN A 175 -3.07 0.88 -10.03
N ASP A 176 -3.33 -0.15 -10.82
CA ASP A 176 -4.44 -0.16 -11.78
C ASP A 176 -5.80 -0.06 -11.07
N GLN A 177 -5.95 -0.78 -9.98
CA GLN A 177 -7.18 -0.73 -9.16
C GLN A 177 -7.36 0.60 -8.43
N MET A 178 -6.26 1.27 -8.08
CA MET A 178 -6.31 2.62 -7.50
C MET A 178 -6.88 3.63 -8.51
N HIS A 179 -6.46 3.56 -9.77
CA HIS A 179 -7.02 4.41 -10.83
C HIS A 179 -8.50 4.13 -11.08
N GLU A 180 -8.95 2.89 -10.95
CA GLU A 180 -10.38 2.56 -11.05
C GLU A 180 -11.19 3.20 -9.92
N LEU A 181 -10.70 3.16 -8.67
CA LEU A 181 -11.36 3.82 -7.54
C LEU A 181 -11.38 5.34 -7.71
N GLU A 182 -10.31 5.93 -8.25
CA GLU A 182 -10.24 7.35 -8.57
C GLU A 182 -11.26 7.74 -9.65
N ASN A 183 -11.37 6.97 -10.71
CA ASN A 183 -12.34 7.17 -11.77
C ASN A 183 -13.78 7.06 -11.25
N LEU A 184 -14.06 6.09 -10.38
CA LEU A 184 -15.35 5.95 -9.73
C LEU A 184 -15.67 7.18 -8.87
N PHE A 185 -14.72 7.63 -8.06
CA PHE A 185 -14.83 8.82 -7.22
C PHE A 185 -15.14 10.05 -8.08
N THR A 186 -14.37 10.28 -9.14
CA THR A 186 -14.56 11.42 -10.04
C THR A 186 -15.94 11.39 -10.70
N LYS A 187 -16.38 10.23 -11.18
CA LYS A 187 -17.69 10.03 -11.77
C LYS A 187 -18.83 10.36 -10.80
N LEU A 188 -18.70 9.97 -9.53
CA LEU A 188 -19.73 10.23 -8.51
C LEU A 188 -19.83 11.69 -8.09
N ILE A 189 -18.72 12.44 -8.21
CA ILE A 189 -18.73 13.88 -7.91
C ILE A 189 -19.29 14.68 -9.07
N GLU A 190 -19.02 14.27 -10.31
CA GLU A 190 -19.40 14.99 -11.52
C GLU A 190 -20.84 14.68 -12.00
N SER A 191 -21.47 13.63 -11.46
CA SER A 191 -22.88 13.27 -11.72
C SER A 191 -23.83 14.05 -10.83
#